data_b7eb933f2a5a847eff0fef474594bcc0
#
_entry.id   b7eb933f2a5a847eff0fef474594bcc0
#
_cell.length_a   1.000
_cell.length_b   1.000
_cell.length_c   1.000
_cell.angle_alpha   90.00
_cell.angle_beta   90.00
_cell.angle_gamma   90.00
#
_symmetry.space_group_name_H-M   'P 1'
#
loop_
_entity.id
_entity.type
_entity.pdbx_description
1 polymer ?
#
loop_
_entity_poly.entity_id
_entity_poly.type
_entity_poly.pdbx_seq_one_letter_code
_entity_poly.pdbx_strand_id
1 'polypeptide(L)'
;MVKFFSGDCRRKSFFRRVDWTAFWTATVISFLVYFFTLGPSVTLEDSGELAVAGDHLGVPHPPGYPIWTMCAYVFARVFSWVTYQGQPTPTWSISLMSAVFAALAAGLTAMLITRSASDMMRDAHED
;
A
#
# COMPACT_ATOMS: atom_id res chain seq x y z
N MET A 1 -49.54 3.15 -28.32
CA MET A 1 -49.38 3.43 -26.89
C MET A 1 -48.05 2.84 -26.43
N VAL A 2 -46.98 3.62 -26.48
CA VAL A 2 -45.59 3.16 -26.26
C VAL A 2 -45.30 3.28 -24.77
N LYS A 3 -45.11 2.15 -24.07
CA LYS A 3 -44.62 2.15 -22.69
C LYS A 3 -43.15 2.57 -22.70
N PHE A 4 -42.87 3.78 -22.24
CA PHE A 4 -41.54 4.24 -21.90
C PHE A 4 -40.98 3.33 -20.80
N PHE A 5 -39.91 2.61 -21.11
CA PHE A 5 -39.10 1.84 -20.19
C PHE A 5 -38.40 2.86 -19.25
N SER A 6 -38.99 3.12 -18.10
CA SER A 6 -38.32 3.79 -16.99
C SER A 6 -37.39 2.78 -16.32
N GLY A 7 -36.25 2.55 -16.95
CA GLY A 7 -35.16 1.81 -16.35
C GLY A 7 -34.54 2.65 -15.25
N ASP A 8 -34.86 2.32 -14.01
CA ASP A 8 -34.15 2.84 -12.84
C ASP A 8 -32.69 2.42 -12.94
N CYS A 9 -31.89 3.22 -13.65
CA CYS A 9 -30.45 3.04 -13.79
C CYS A 9 -29.77 3.47 -12.48
N ARG A 10 -30.17 2.80 -11.38
CA ARG A 10 -29.46 2.89 -10.11
C ARG A 10 -28.07 2.32 -10.35
N ARG A 11 -27.11 3.20 -10.56
CA ARG A 11 -25.69 2.86 -10.75
C ARG A 11 -25.23 2.03 -9.54
N LYS A 12 -25.32 0.69 -9.65
CA LYS A 12 -24.83 -0.21 -8.62
C LYS A 12 -23.34 0.06 -8.44
N SER A 13 -22.94 0.48 -7.27
CA SER A 13 -21.53 0.67 -6.96
C SER A 13 -20.78 -0.63 -7.24
N PHE A 14 -19.69 -0.55 -8.00
CA PHE A 14 -18.88 -1.72 -8.36
C PHE A 14 -18.36 -2.44 -7.12
N PHE A 15 -17.90 -1.66 -6.13
CA PHE A 15 -17.49 -2.18 -4.82
C PHE A 15 -18.59 -1.97 -3.79
N ARG A 16 -18.84 -3.00 -2.98
CA ARG A 16 -19.81 -3.00 -1.89
C ARG A 16 -19.13 -2.55 -0.58
N ARG A 17 -19.94 -2.25 0.42
CA ARG A 17 -19.43 -1.87 1.75
C ARG A 17 -18.52 -2.96 2.36
N VAL A 18 -18.86 -4.24 2.12
CA VAL A 18 -18.05 -5.38 2.59
C VAL A 18 -16.65 -5.38 1.96
N ASP A 19 -16.52 -5.03 0.68
CA ASP A 19 -15.24 -4.98 0.00
C ASP A 19 -14.35 -3.88 0.60
N TRP A 20 -14.93 -2.73 0.92
CA TRP A 20 -14.24 -1.63 1.62
C TRP A 20 -13.86 -1.98 3.07
N THR A 21 -14.72 -2.71 3.80
CA THR A 21 -14.34 -3.17 5.16
C THR A 21 -13.18 -4.17 5.09
N ALA A 22 -13.18 -5.09 4.15
CA ALA A 22 -12.06 -6.02 3.94
C ALA A 22 -10.76 -5.27 3.60
N PHE A 23 -10.83 -4.27 2.71
CA PHE A 23 -9.71 -3.40 2.38
C PHE A 23 -9.11 -2.74 3.63
N TRP A 24 -9.91 -1.99 4.36
CA TRP A 24 -9.42 -1.22 5.50
C TRP A 24 -8.94 -2.11 6.64
N THR A 25 -9.64 -3.21 6.91
CA THR A 25 -9.22 -4.15 7.97
C THR A 25 -7.86 -4.77 7.64
N ALA A 26 -7.67 -5.28 6.43
CA ALA A 26 -6.40 -5.84 6.01
C ALA A 26 -5.28 -4.79 5.99
N THR A 27 -5.55 -3.59 5.46
CA THR A 27 -4.59 -2.49 5.44
C THR A 27 -4.14 -2.09 6.83
N VAL A 28 -5.09 -1.86 7.75
CA VAL A 28 -4.76 -1.40 9.11
C VAL A 28 -3.99 -2.46 9.88
N ILE A 29 -4.42 -3.73 9.84
CA ILE A 29 -3.74 -4.81 10.54
C ILE A 29 -2.32 -4.98 10.01
N SER A 30 -2.15 -5.04 8.69
CA SER A 30 -0.81 -5.18 8.07
C SER A 30 0.07 -3.98 8.38
N PHE A 31 -0.47 -2.76 8.32
CA PHE A 31 0.28 -1.55 8.65
C PHE A 31 0.75 -1.54 10.11
N LEU A 32 -0.12 -1.90 11.05
CA LEU A 32 0.26 -1.97 12.47
C LEU A 32 1.39 -2.98 12.70
N VAL A 33 1.28 -4.18 12.11
CA VAL A 33 2.35 -5.19 12.21
C VAL A 33 3.66 -4.64 11.66
N TYR A 34 3.65 -4.08 10.46
CA TYR A 34 4.86 -3.51 9.84
C TYR A 34 5.42 -2.34 10.66
N PHE A 35 4.57 -1.44 11.12
CA PHE A 35 4.99 -0.26 11.89
C PHE A 35 5.72 -0.65 13.19
N PHE A 36 5.20 -1.63 13.92
CA PHE A 36 5.84 -2.10 15.16
C PHE A 36 7.09 -2.96 14.93
N THR A 37 7.31 -3.42 13.71
CA THR A 37 8.50 -4.20 13.34
C THR A 37 9.53 -3.39 12.55
N LEU A 38 9.30 -2.09 12.32
CA LEU A 38 10.25 -1.22 11.62
C LEU A 38 11.59 -1.15 12.38
N GLY A 39 12.67 -1.48 11.67
CA GLY A 39 14.03 -1.27 12.18
C GLY A 39 14.37 0.23 12.26
N PRO A 40 14.93 0.72 13.37
CA PRO A 40 15.29 2.12 13.51
C PRO A 40 16.53 2.53 12.69
N SER A 41 17.30 1.56 12.22
CA SER A 41 18.56 1.79 11.49
C SER A 41 18.76 0.73 10.38
N VAL A 42 19.87 0.85 9.67
CA VAL A 42 20.32 -0.14 8.67
C VAL A 42 20.42 -1.53 9.33
N THR A 43 19.78 -2.53 8.74
CA THR A 43 19.67 -3.87 9.33
C THR A 43 20.44 -4.93 8.58
N LEU A 44 20.18 -5.17 7.30
CA LEU A 44 20.76 -6.27 6.55
C LEU A 44 21.08 -5.87 5.09
N GLU A 45 22.12 -6.49 4.54
CA GLU A 45 22.52 -6.46 3.13
C GLU A 45 22.43 -5.05 2.48
N ASP A 46 21.61 -4.91 1.47
CA ASP A 46 21.52 -3.70 0.63
C ASP A 46 20.77 -2.53 1.29
N SER A 47 20.29 -2.68 2.53
CA SER A 47 19.50 -1.63 3.21
C SER A 47 20.27 -0.32 3.35
N GLY A 48 21.58 -0.37 3.50
CA GLY A 48 22.46 0.81 3.53
C GLY A 48 22.55 1.52 2.20
N GLU A 49 22.77 0.77 1.12
CA GLU A 49 22.80 1.31 -0.24
C GLU A 49 21.47 1.94 -0.63
N LEU A 50 20.37 1.22 -0.38
CA LEU A 50 19.02 1.70 -0.65
C LEU A 50 18.67 2.95 0.17
N ALA A 51 19.11 3.03 1.43
CA ALA A 51 18.91 4.21 2.27
C ALA A 51 19.64 5.43 1.71
N VAL A 52 20.90 5.27 1.30
CA VAL A 52 21.69 6.35 0.68
C VAL A 52 21.09 6.76 -0.66
N ALA A 53 20.72 5.79 -1.50
CA ALA A 53 20.10 6.07 -2.79
C ALA A 53 18.76 6.82 -2.62
N GLY A 54 17.94 6.43 -1.66
CA GLY A 54 16.68 7.12 -1.35
C GLY A 54 16.89 8.52 -0.77
N ASP A 55 17.88 8.74 0.09
CA ASP A 55 18.12 10.05 0.70
C ASP A 55 18.75 11.08 -0.27
N HIS A 56 19.52 10.62 -1.26
CA HIS A 56 20.28 11.49 -2.16
C HIS A 56 19.82 11.41 -3.63
N LEU A 57 18.69 10.79 -3.94
CA LEU A 57 18.24 10.51 -5.32
C LEU A 57 19.31 9.76 -6.15
N GLY A 58 20.02 8.85 -5.49
CA GLY A 58 21.03 8.02 -6.12
C GLY A 58 20.43 6.91 -6.96
N VAL A 59 21.29 6.22 -7.70
CA VAL A 59 20.92 5.02 -8.46
C VAL A 59 21.49 3.82 -7.72
N PRO A 60 20.67 3.03 -7.03
CA PRO A 60 21.14 1.78 -6.45
C PRO A 60 21.53 0.80 -7.57
N HIS A 61 22.16 -0.30 -7.19
CA HIS A 61 22.61 -1.34 -8.14
C HIS A 61 21.56 -1.66 -9.24
N PRO A 62 21.97 -2.12 -10.41
CA PRO A 62 21.03 -2.40 -11.52
C PRO A 62 19.87 -3.30 -11.09
N PRO A 63 18.61 -2.99 -11.50
CA PRO A 63 18.18 -2.06 -12.55
C PRO A 63 17.90 -0.60 -12.13
N GLY A 64 18.18 -0.18 -10.88
CA GLY A 64 18.16 1.21 -10.47
C GLY A 64 16.88 1.77 -9.85
N TYR A 65 15.76 1.15 -9.92
CA TYR A 65 14.47 1.45 -9.25
C TYR A 65 14.04 2.93 -9.19
N PRO A 66 13.94 3.69 -10.28
CA PRO A 66 13.80 5.15 -10.25
C PRO A 66 12.53 5.62 -9.52
N ILE A 67 11.38 4.96 -9.73
CA ILE A 67 10.11 5.32 -9.05
C ILE A 67 10.22 5.09 -7.55
N TRP A 68 10.81 3.96 -7.14
CA TRP A 68 11.04 3.66 -5.74
C TRP A 68 11.95 4.71 -5.09
N THR A 69 13.07 5.07 -5.74
CA THR A 69 14.03 6.05 -5.23
C THR A 69 13.38 7.43 -5.05
N MET A 70 12.55 7.86 -6.01
CA MET A 70 11.81 9.13 -5.91
C MET A 70 10.83 9.13 -4.72
N CYS A 71 10.07 8.05 -4.54
CA CYS A 71 9.16 7.91 -3.40
C CYS A 71 9.94 7.88 -2.08
N ALA A 72 11.05 7.14 -2.02
CA ALA A 72 11.92 7.04 -0.86
C ALA A 72 12.48 8.41 -0.46
N TYR A 73 12.94 9.19 -1.44
CA TYR A 73 13.41 10.57 -1.21
C TYR A 73 12.32 11.45 -0.59
N VAL A 74 11.11 11.42 -1.13
CA VAL A 74 10.00 12.21 -0.58
C VAL A 74 9.74 11.81 0.88
N PHE A 75 9.68 10.52 1.21
CA PHE A 75 9.49 10.07 2.58
C PHE A 75 10.66 10.48 3.49
N ALA A 76 11.90 10.35 3.03
CA ALA A 76 13.07 10.80 3.80
C ALA A 76 13.01 12.30 4.11
N ARG A 77 12.56 13.14 3.18
CA ARG A 77 12.39 14.58 3.40
C ARG A 77 11.20 14.92 4.29
N VAL A 78 10.05 14.28 4.08
CA VAL A 78 8.85 14.50 4.90
C VAL A 78 9.08 14.13 6.36
N PHE A 79 9.83 13.07 6.64
CA PHE A 79 10.10 12.58 7.99
C PHE A 79 11.53 12.90 8.47
N SER A 80 12.16 13.95 7.94
CA SER A 80 13.54 14.34 8.27
C SER A 80 13.79 14.70 9.74
N TRP A 81 12.70 15.00 10.48
CA TRP A 81 12.79 15.28 11.94
C TRP A 81 12.96 14.01 12.78
N VAL A 82 12.76 12.82 12.22
CA VAL A 82 12.91 11.56 12.94
C VAL A 82 14.40 11.28 13.11
N THR A 83 14.82 11.15 14.37
CA THR A 83 16.21 10.87 14.71
C THR A 83 16.31 9.59 15.54
N TYR A 84 17.41 8.87 15.39
CA TYR A 84 17.77 7.74 16.21
C TYR A 84 19.18 7.94 16.78
N GLN A 85 19.32 7.84 18.09
CA GLN A 85 20.58 8.14 18.79
C GLN A 85 21.16 9.53 18.48
N GLY A 86 20.27 10.53 18.27
CA GLY A 86 20.67 11.91 17.97
C GLY A 86 21.11 12.16 16.52
N GLN A 87 21.03 11.18 15.64
CA GLN A 87 21.35 11.31 14.20
C GLN A 87 20.10 11.13 13.34
N PRO A 88 19.97 11.85 12.21
CA PRO A 88 18.90 11.63 11.25
C PRO A 88 18.89 10.16 10.77
N THR A 89 17.71 9.56 10.68
CA THR A 89 17.57 8.19 10.21
C THR A 89 16.68 8.07 8.97
N PRO A 90 17.21 8.33 7.77
CA PRO A 90 16.45 8.18 6.52
C PRO A 90 15.99 6.74 6.31
N THR A 91 16.73 5.75 6.81
CA THR A 91 16.39 4.33 6.73
C THR A 91 15.01 4.04 7.31
N TRP A 92 14.70 4.60 8.49
CA TRP A 92 13.39 4.42 9.10
C TRP A 92 12.26 4.99 8.23
N SER A 93 12.46 6.19 7.68
CA SER A 93 11.48 6.87 6.83
C SER A 93 11.21 6.09 5.54
N ILE A 94 12.25 5.53 4.93
CA ILE A 94 12.18 4.71 3.73
C ILE A 94 11.51 3.36 4.02
N SER A 95 11.81 2.76 5.16
CA SER A 95 11.14 1.53 5.61
C SER A 95 9.66 1.78 5.90
N LEU A 96 9.30 2.95 6.47
CA LEU A 96 7.92 3.35 6.65
C LEU A 96 7.18 3.47 5.30
N MET A 97 7.81 4.04 4.28
CA MET A 97 7.26 4.06 2.93
C MET A 97 6.91 2.65 2.45
N SER A 98 7.85 1.73 2.57
CA SER A 98 7.64 0.33 2.15
C SER A 98 6.50 -0.33 2.94
N ALA A 99 6.41 -0.08 4.25
CA ALA A 99 5.32 -0.56 5.11
C ALA A 99 3.95 -0.04 4.66
N VAL A 100 3.85 1.24 4.31
CA VAL A 100 2.60 1.86 3.80
C VAL A 100 2.17 1.19 2.50
N PHE A 101 3.07 1.08 1.51
CA PHE A 101 2.73 0.48 0.23
C PHE A 101 2.40 -1.01 0.36
N ALA A 102 3.11 -1.76 1.18
CA ALA A 102 2.83 -3.17 1.44
C ALA A 102 1.46 -3.37 2.11
N ALA A 103 1.12 -2.52 3.09
CA ALA A 103 -0.18 -2.56 3.74
C ALA A 103 -1.33 -2.24 2.77
N LEU A 104 -1.16 -1.23 1.92
CA LEU A 104 -2.14 -0.90 0.88
C LEU A 104 -2.31 -2.05 -0.13
N ALA A 105 -1.23 -2.69 -0.54
CA ALA A 105 -1.27 -3.85 -1.43
C ALA A 105 -2.03 -5.02 -0.79
N ALA A 106 -1.81 -5.30 0.50
CA ALA A 106 -2.57 -6.30 1.25
C ALA A 106 -4.08 -5.98 1.29
N GLY A 107 -4.43 -4.72 1.52
CA GLY A 107 -5.81 -4.25 1.50
C GLY A 107 -6.47 -4.41 0.13
N LEU A 108 -5.79 -4.01 -0.95
CA LEU A 108 -6.29 -4.18 -2.32
C LEU A 108 -6.50 -5.65 -2.66
N THR A 109 -5.57 -6.51 -2.25
CA THR A 109 -5.71 -7.97 -2.45
C THR A 109 -6.93 -8.51 -1.72
N ALA A 110 -7.13 -8.13 -0.45
CA ALA A 110 -8.30 -8.53 0.33
C ALA A 110 -9.62 -8.06 -0.33
N MET A 111 -9.66 -6.82 -0.81
CA MET A 111 -10.82 -6.27 -1.51
C MET A 111 -11.13 -7.05 -2.80
N LEU A 112 -10.12 -7.37 -3.59
CA LEU A 112 -10.30 -8.14 -4.83
C LEU A 112 -10.79 -9.57 -4.56
N ILE A 113 -10.22 -10.24 -3.54
CA ILE A 113 -10.65 -11.59 -3.14
C ILE A 113 -12.11 -11.56 -2.69
N THR A 114 -12.49 -10.62 -1.82
CA THR A 114 -13.87 -10.48 -1.32
C THR A 114 -14.85 -10.24 -2.47
N ARG A 115 -14.47 -9.40 -3.41
CA ARG A 115 -15.28 -9.10 -4.59
C ARG A 115 -15.46 -10.34 -5.47
N SER A 116 -14.37 -11.01 -5.82
CA SER A 116 -14.40 -12.22 -6.68
C SER A 116 -15.20 -13.35 -6.03
N ALA A 117 -14.99 -13.62 -4.75
CA ALA A 117 -15.75 -14.63 -4.01
C ALA A 117 -17.26 -14.35 -4.01
N SER A 118 -17.62 -13.08 -3.87
CA SER A 118 -19.03 -12.67 -3.89
C SER A 118 -19.70 -12.83 -5.26
N ASP A 119 -18.96 -12.59 -6.34
CA ASP A 119 -19.49 -12.77 -7.69
C ASP A 119 -19.64 -14.27 -7.99
N MET A 120 -18.65 -15.11 -7.64
CA MET A 120 -18.73 -16.57 -7.80
C MET A 120 -19.92 -17.17 -7.04
N MET A 121 -20.16 -16.73 -5.80
CA MET A 121 -21.31 -17.23 -5.01
C MET A 121 -22.65 -16.82 -5.60
N ARG A 122 -22.73 -15.66 -6.23
CA ARG A 122 -23.95 -15.22 -6.90
C ARG A 122 -24.25 -16.04 -8.13
N ASP A 123 -23.25 -16.26 -8.97
CA ASP A 123 -23.40 -17.05 -10.20
C ASP A 123 -23.81 -18.49 -9.88
N ALA A 124 -23.24 -19.10 -8.82
CA ALA A 124 -23.63 -20.45 -8.35
C ALA A 124 -25.06 -20.55 -7.79
N HIS A 125 -25.72 -19.44 -7.51
CA HIS A 125 -27.13 -19.42 -7.08
C HIS A 125 -28.13 -19.18 -8.21
N GLU A 126 -27.64 -18.73 -9.38
CA GLU A 126 -28.46 -18.46 -10.55
C GLU A 126 -28.55 -19.69 -11.50
N ASP A 127 -27.70 -20.71 -11.31
CA ASP A 127 -27.72 -22.02 -11.97
C ASP A 127 -28.55 -23.05 -11.18
#